data_d89032b8c7018c5e6712348fc142b4f7
#
_entry.id   d89032b8c7018c5e6712348fc142b4f7
#
_cell.length_a   1.000
_cell.length_b   1.000
_cell.length_c   1.000
_cell.angle_alpha   90.00
_cell.angle_beta   90.00
_cell.angle_gamma   90.00
#
_symmetry.space_group_name_H-M   'P 1'
#
loop_
_entity.id
_entity.type
_entity.pdbx_description
1 polymer ?
#
loop_
_entity_poly.entity_id
_entity_poly.type
_entity_poly.pdbx_seq_one_letter_code
_entity_poly.pdbx_strand_id
1 'polypeptide(L)' 'MAEVRLIGVNGEQVGIVTLAEANNLAEEAGVDLVEIAPTAQPPVCRLMDY' A
#
# COMPACT_ATOMS: atom_id res chain seq x y z
N MET A 1 9.96 0.11 -12.94
CA MET A 1 9.81 -0.10 -11.50
C MET A 1 8.35 -0.14 -11.12
N ALA A 2 8.00 -1.03 -10.21
CA ALA A 2 6.62 -1.20 -9.83
C ALA A 2 6.23 -0.13 -8.80
N GLU A 3 5.23 0.67 -9.15
CA GLU A 3 4.69 1.68 -8.25
C GLU A 3 3.25 1.30 -7.93
N VAL A 4 2.83 1.63 -6.73
CA VAL A 4 1.47 1.35 -6.27
C VAL A 4 0.93 2.58 -5.56
N ARG A 5 -0.40 2.71 -5.60
CA ARG A 5 -1.08 3.72 -4.81
C ARG A 5 -1.33 3.13 -3.43
N LEU A 6 -0.84 3.77 -2.40
CA LEU A 6 -0.93 3.24 -1.05
C LEU A 6 -1.97 3.99 -0.25
N ILE A 7 -2.79 3.23 0.48
CA ILE A 7 -3.78 3.78 1.41
C ILE A 7 -3.40 3.30 2.80
N GLY A 8 -3.37 4.21 3.76
CA GLY A 8 -3.00 3.90 5.12
C GLY A 8 -4.09 3.16 5.89
N VAL A 9 -3.77 2.72 7.11
CA VAL A 9 -4.68 1.93 7.95
C VAL A 9 -5.96 2.67 8.30
N ASN A 10 -5.90 3.98 8.36
CA ASN A 10 -7.06 4.81 8.69
C ASN A 10 -7.79 5.31 7.43
N GLY A 11 -7.40 4.80 6.27
CA GLY A 11 -7.99 5.22 5.02
C GLY A 11 -7.35 6.47 4.43
N GLU A 12 -6.29 7.00 5.04
CA GLU A 12 -5.60 8.16 4.50
C GLU A 12 -4.85 7.80 3.23
N GLN A 13 -4.84 8.74 2.29
CA GLN A 13 -4.11 8.53 1.04
C GLN A 13 -2.64 8.87 1.24
N VAL A 14 -1.81 7.85 1.23
CA VAL A 14 -0.36 8.03 1.33
C VAL A 14 0.19 8.54 0.00
N GLY A 15 -0.37 8.05 -1.11
CA GLY A 15 0.06 8.45 -2.44
C GLY A 15 0.73 7.32 -3.20
N ILE A 16 1.42 7.67 -4.26
CA ILE A 16 2.09 6.69 -5.11
C ILE A 16 3.50 6.46 -4.58
N VAL A 17 3.80 5.21 -4.26
CA VAL A 17 5.12 4.80 -3.75
C VAL A 17 5.54 3.53 -4.48
N THR A 18 6.82 3.18 -4.37
CA THR A 18 7.29 1.92 -4.92
C THR A 18 6.78 0.76 -4.06
N LEU A 19 6.72 -0.42 -4.66
CA LEU A 19 6.29 -1.61 -3.92
C LEU A 19 7.19 -1.86 -2.71
N ALA A 20 8.49 -1.67 -2.87
CA ALA A 20 9.44 -1.82 -1.77
C ALA A 20 9.11 -0.85 -0.62
N GLU A 21 8.80 0.39 -0.96
CA GLU A 21 8.45 1.40 0.04
C GLU A 21 7.14 1.04 0.73
N ALA A 22 6.15 0.58 -0.03
CA ALA A 22 4.88 0.15 0.54
C ALA A 22 5.09 -0.99 1.54
N ASN A 23 5.93 -1.97 1.20
CA ASN A 23 6.26 -3.06 2.11
C ASN A 23 6.95 -2.57 3.37
N ASN A 24 7.86 -1.61 3.23
CA ASN A 24 8.55 -1.04 4.38
C ASN A 24 7.58 -0.34 5.33
N LEU A 25 6.64 0.42 4.77
CA LEU A 25 5.64 1.11 5.57
C LEU A 25 4.74 0.14 6.30
N ALA A 26 4.35 -0.96 5.64
CA ALA A 26 3.53 -2.00 6.27
C ALA A 26 4.29 -2.64 7.42
N GLU A 27 5.56 -2.93 7.22
CA GLU A 27 6.40 -3.54 8.25
C GLU A 27 6.59 -2.60 9.44
N GLU A 28 6.83 -1.33 9.19
CA GLU A 28 6.99 -0.34 10.26
C GLU A 28 5.73 -0.20 11.10
N ALA A 29 4.58 -0.21 10.44
CA ALA A 29 3.30 -0.08 11.12
C ALA A 29 2.84 -1.39 11.77
N GLY A 30 3.50 -2.50 11.46
CA GLY A 30 3.12 -3.81 11.98
C GLY A 30 1.81 -4.31 11.39
N VAL A 31 1.52 -3.95 10.15
CA VAL A 31 0.28 -4.32 9.46
C VAL A 31 0.61 -5.03 8.15
N ASP A 32 -0.40 -5.59 7.52
CA ASP A 32 -0.22 -6.27 6.24
C ASP A 32 -0.49 -5.31 5.09
N LEU A 33 0.20 -5.57 3.97
CA LEU A 33 -0.03 -4.86 2.73
C LEU A 33 -0.99 -5.68 1.88
N VAL A 34 -2.14 -5.12 1.55
CA VAL A 34 -3.19 -5.82 0.82
C VAL A 34 -3.47 -5.11 -0.49
N GLU A 35 -3.49 -5.86 -1.59
CA GLU A 35 -3.89 -5.32 -2.88
C GLU A 35 -5.41 -5.30 -2.97
N ILE A 36 -5.98 -4.12 -3.15
CA ILE A 36 -7.43 -3.99 -3.26
C ILE A 36 -7.88 -3.76 -4.69
N ALA A 37 -6.99 -3.25 -5.55
CA ALA A 37 -7.30 -3.06 -6.97
C ALA A 37 -6.06 -3.36 -7.81
N PRO A 38 -5.72 -4.66 -7.99
CA PRO A 38 -4.50 -5.02 -8.70
C PRO A 38 -4.53 -4.70 -10.19
N THR A 39 -5.72 -4.53 -10.75
CA THR A 39 -5.86 -4.20 -12.17
C THR A 39 -5.81 -2.70 -12.44
N ALA A 40 -5.83 -1.87 -11.40
CA ALA A 40 -5.72 -0.43 -11.56
C ALA A 40 -4.29 -0.06 -11.97
N GLN A 41 -4.14 1.12 -12.58
CA GLN A 41 -2.83 1.61 -12.99
C GLN A 41 -2.64 3.00 -12.40
N PRO A 42 -1.80 3.10 -11.35
CA PRO A 42 -1.07 2.02 -10.68
C PRO A 42 -1.99 1.16 -9.82
N PRO A 43 -1.57 -0.07 -9.47
CA PRO A 43 -2.36 -0.91 -8.56
C PRO A 43 -2.56 -0.22 -7.23
N VAL A 44 -3.72 -0.43 -6.62
CA VAL A 44 -4.04 0.17 -5.33
C VAL A 44 -3.83 -0.85 -4.23
N CYS A 45 -3.02 -0.48 -3.25
CA CYS A 45 -2.75 -1.30 -2.08
C CYS A 45 -3.17 -0.56 -0.82
N ARG A 46 -3.50 -1.30 0.21
CA ARG A 46 -3.93 -0.72 1.47
C ARG A 46 -3.23 -1.40 2.64
N LEU A 47 -2.89 -0.62 3.64
CA LEU A 47 -2.37 -1.15 4.89
C LEU A 47 -3.55 -1.56 5.76
N MET A 48 -3.60 -2.83 6.12
CA MET A 48 -4.69 -3.37 6.91
C MET A 48 -4.12 -4.21 8.05
N ASP A 49 -4.70 -4.05 9.22
CA ASP A 49 -4.33 -4.84 10.39
C ASP A 49 -5.19 -6.10 10.39
N TYR A 50 -4.53 -7.22 10.18
CA TYR A 50 -5.18 -8.51 10.31
C TYR A 50 -5.00 -8.98 11.74
#